data_110a1f9246ce3623d724c32aaa788183
#
_entry.id   110a1f9246ce3623d724c32aaa788183
#
_cell.length_a   1.000
_cell.length_b   1.000
_cell.length_c   1.000
_cell.angle_alpha   90.00
_cell.angle_beta   90.00
_cell.angle_gamma   90.00
#
_symmetry.space_group_name_H-M   'P 1'
#
loop_
_entity.id
_entity.type
_entity.pdbx_description
1 polymer ?
#
loop_
_entity_poly.entity_id
_entity_poly.type
_entity_poly.pdbx_seq_one_letter_code
_entity_poly.pdbx_strand_id
1 'polypeptide(L)'
;MSIKLINKTNKINNAEKNVLLEMLANPGKTYTRLQIGKISNINQERSIDVMITRLRQKIEINPKNPKYLQTIRGSGYVLWIK
;
A
#
# COMPACT_ATOMS: atom_id res chain seq x y z
N MET A 1 15.99 -7.71 -2.26
CA MET A 1 14.88 -7.88 -2.87
C MET A 1 14.34 -6.67 -3.44
N SER A 2 13.64 -6.66 -4.33
CA SER A 2 13.23 -5.47 -4.85
C SER A 2 11.85 -5.58 -5.26
N ILE A 3 11.19 -4.51 -5.35
CA ILE A 3 9.91 -4.43 -5.82
C ILE A 3 9.97 -3.96 -7.20
N LYS A 4 10.54 -4.74 -8.08
CA LYS A 4 10.67 -4.32 -9.40
C LYS A 4 9.38 -4.18 -10.03
N LEU A 5 8.31 -4.70 -9.46
CA LEU A 5 7.05 -4.58 -10.05
C LEU A 5 6.59 -3.21 -10.26
N ILE A 6 7.07 -2.31 -9.45
CA ILE A 6 6.61 -0.97 -9.53
C ILE A 6 6.90 -0.32 -10.81
N ASN A 7 7.97 -0.66 -11.39
CA ASN A 7 8.33 0.13 -12.53
C ASN A 7 7.52 -0.19 -13.71
N LYS A 8 6.65 -1.15 -13.71
CA LYS A 8 6.02 -1.37 -14.86
C LYS A 8 5.01 -0.45 -15.05
N THR A 9 4.50 0.20 -14.15
CA THR A 9 3.50 0.92 -14.40
C THR A 9 3.54 2.16 -14.37
N ASN A 10 4.12 2.57 -13.90
CA ASN A 10 3.83 3.71 -14.04
C ASN A 10 3.72 4.61 -13.15
N LYS A 11 3.01 5.43 -13.06
CA LYS A 11 2.96 6.52 -12.35
C LYS A 11 2.51 6.25 -11.03
N ILE A 12 3.26 6.39 -9.98
CA ILE A 12 2.87 6.38 -8.59
C ILE A 12 2.81 7.82 -8.15
N ASN A 13 1.66 8.25 -7.64
CA ASN A 13 1.57 9.64 -7.18
C ASN A 13 2.23 9.79 -5.81
N ASN A 14 2.36 11.01 -5.32
CA ASN A 14 3.07 11.26 -4.09
C ASN A 14 2.44 10.60 -2.87
N ALA A 15 1.13 10.55 -2.78
CA ALA A 15 0.48 9.92 -1.65
C ALA A 15 0.79 8.43 -1.64
N GLU A 16 0.71 7.79 -2.78
CA GLU A 16 1.00 6.36 -2.90
C GLU A 16 2.47 6.10 -2.58
N LYS A 17 3.33 6.98 -3.05
CA LYS A 17 4.76 6.82 -2.84
C LYS A 17 5.09 6.93 -1.36
N ASN A 18 4.51 7.90 -0.67
CA ASN A 18 4.80 8.10 0.73
C ASN A 18 4.34 6.91 1.56
N VAL A 19 3.18 6.37 1.26
CA VAL A 19 2.68 5.21 1.97
C VAL A 19 3.57 4.00 1.69
N LEU A 20 3.91 3.80 0.45
CA LEU A 20 4.71 2.64 0.09
C LEU A 20 6.09 2.71 0.74
N LEU A 21 6.72 3.88 0.73
CA LEU A 21 8.04 4.02 1.33
C LEU A 21 7.99 3.77 2.84
N GLU A 22 6.96 4.27 3.48
CA GLU A 22 6.81 4.05 4.91
C GLU A 22 6.64 2.56 5.22
N MET A 23 5.82 1.89 4.46
CA MET A 23 5.57 0.48 4.69
C MET A 23 6.79 -0.37 4.34
N LEU A 24 7.56 0.04 3.33
CA LEU A 24 8.77 -0.69 2.98
C LEU A 24 9.84 -0.55 4.08
N ALA A 25 9.82 0.56 4.78
CA ALA A 25 10.79 0.74 5.86
C ALA A 25 10.42 -0.11 7.08
N ASN A 26 9.17 -0.57 7.16
CA ASN A 26 8.70 -1.35 8.29
C ASN A 26 7.89 -2.54 7.80
N PRO A 27 8.53 -3.48 7.12
CA PRO A 27 7.78 -4.61 6.57
C PRO A 27 7.19 -5.46 7.69
N GLY A 28 5.99 -5.91 7.47
CA GLY A 28 5.29 -6.70 8.48
C GLY A 28 4.55 -5.90 9.51
N LYS A 29 4.70 -4.58 9.50
CA LYS A 29 4.00 -3.77 10.46
C LYS A 29 2.61 -3.46 9.93
N THR A 30 1.60 -3.56 10.78
CA THR A 30 0.24 -3.24 10.39
C THR A 30 -0.02 -1.76 10.58
N TYR A 31 -0.55 -1.13 9.56
CA TYR A 31 -0.89 0.29 9.62
C TYR A 31 -2.40 0.43 9.56
N THR A 32 -2.97 1.19 10.46
CA THR A 32 -4.40 1.43 10.45
C THR A 32 -4.73 2.42 9.34
N ARG A 33 -5.99 2.51 8.96
CA ARG A 33 -6.39 3.51 7.97
C ARG A 33 -6.04 4.91 8.44
N LEU A 34 -6.18 5.17 9.74
CA LEU A 34 -5.85 6.48 10.26
C LEU A 34 -4.39 6.79 10.05
N GLN A 35 -3.52 5.83 10.31
CA GLN A 35 -2.09 6.03 10.10
C GLN A 35 -1.77 6.25 8.63
N ILE A 36 -2.38 5.46 7.77
CA ILE A 36 -2.15 5.63 6.34
C ILE A 36 -2.68 6.99 5.87
N GLY A 37 -3.79 7.41 6.43
CA GLY A 37 -4.33 8.72 6.09
C GLY A 37 -3.39 9.84 6.46
N LYS A 38 -2.71 9.72 7.60
CA LYS A 38 -1.78 10.75 8.00
C LYS A 38 -0.56 10.76 7.10
N ILE A 39 -0.07 9.59 6.71
CA ILE A 39 1.10 9.51 5.85
C ILE A 39 0.77 10.08 4.47
N SER A 40 -0.42 9.82 3.97
CA SER A 40 -0.78 10.24 2.63
C SER A 40 -1.51 11.57 2.58
N ASN A 41 -1.84 12.10 3.74
CA ASN A 41 -2.57 13.35 3.85
C ASN A 41 -3.97 13.20 3.24
N ILE A 42 -4.58 12.06 3.45
CA ILE A 42 -5.93 11.78 2.97
C ILE A 42 -6.82 11.59 4.19
N ASN A 43 -7.97 12.27 4.20
CA ASN A 43 -8.84 12.23 5.36
C ASN A 43 -9.98 11.25 5.26
N GLN A 44 -10.38 10.85 4.08
CA GLN A 44 -11.54 10.00 3.94
C GLN A 44 -11.16 8.56 3.82
N GLU A 45 -11.79 7.70 4.62
CA GLU A 45 -11.46 6.28 4.61
C GLU A 45 -11.66 5.64 3.26
N ARG A 46 -12.72 6.05 2.56
CA ARG A 46 -12.96 5.47 1.27
C ARG A 46 -11.81 5.76 0.29
N SER A 47 -11.27 6.96 0.39
CA SER A 47 -10.15 7.34 -0.48
C SER A 47 -8.91 6.54 -0.16
N ILE A 48 -8.74 6.20 1.11
CA ILE A 48 -7.60 5.37 1.50
C ILE A 48 -7.73 3.99 0.90
N ASP A 49 -8.94 3.41 0.97
CA ASP A 49 -9.15 2.08 0.42
C ASP A 49 -8.94 2.08 -1.11
N VAL A 50 -9.36 3.13 -1.78
CA VAL A 50 -9.14 3.26 -3.21
C VAL A 50 -7.65 3.34 -3.52
N MET A 51 -6.92 4.10 -2.71
CA MET A 51 -5.48 4.23 -2.92
C MET A 51 -4.79 2.88 -2.77
N ILE A 52 -5.18 2.11 -1.76
CA ILE A 52 -4.59 0.78 -1.55
C ILE A 52 -4.90 -0.12 -2.74
N THR A 53 -6.12 -0.05 -3.26
CA THR A 53 -6.48 -0.85 -4.41
C THR A 53 -5.62 -0.48 -5.62
N ARG A 54 -5.38 0.80 -5.80
CA ARG A 54 -4.55 1.24 -6.91
C ARG A 54 -3.10 0.83 -6.73
N LEU A 55 -2.61 0.86 -5.49
CA LEU A 55 -1.26 0.39 -5.24
C LEU A 55 -1.14 -1.09 -5.57
N ARG A 56 -2.14 -1.88 -5.19
CA ARG A 56 -2.10 -3.30 -5.51
C ARG A 56 -2.02 -3.52 -7.02
N GLN A 57 -2.72 -2.71 -7.79
CA GLN A 57 -2.68 -2.86 -9.23
C GLN A 57 -1.29 -2.56 -9.78
N LYS A 58 -0.50 -1.80 -9.05
CA LYS A 58 0.82 -1.42 -9.51
C LYS A 58 1.91 -2.35 -9.04
N ILE A 59 1.74 -3.00 -7.90
CA ILE A 59 2.81 -3.83 -7.36
C ILE A 59 2.50 -5.31 -7.30
N GLU A 60 1.25 -5.71 -7.42
CA GLU A 60 0.91 -7.12 -7.32
C GLU A 60 0.76 -7.74 -8.69
N ILE A 61 1.15 -8.97 -8.82
CA ILE A 61 0.95 -9.67 -10.06
C ILE A 61 -0.53 -9.97 -10.19
N ASN A 62 -1.18 -10.33 -9.10
CA ASN A 62 -2.62 -10.57 -9.10
C ASN A 62 -3.24 -9.71 -8.02
N PRO A 63 -3.71 -8.51 -8.35
CA PRO A 63 -4.24 -7.61 -7.34
C PRO A 63 -5.42 -8.14 -6.56
N LYS A 64 -6.18 -9.06 -7.14
CA LYS A 64 -7.32 -9.60 -6.45
C LYS A 64 -6.90 -10.62 -5.40
N ASN A 65 -5.71 -11.14 -5.50
CA ASN A 65 -5.18 -12.07 -4.52
C ASN A 65 -3.79 -11.58 -4.12
N PRO A 66 -3.71 -10.46 -3.41
CA PRO A 66 -2.43 -9.81 -3.16
C PRO A 66 -1.50 -10.64 -2.28
N LYS A 67 -0.22 -10.60 -2.64
CA LYS A 67 0.77 -11.32 -1.92
C LYS A 67 1.53 -10.41 -1.02
N TYR A 68 1.73 -9.17 -1.41
CA TYR A 68 2.55 -8.27 -0.67
C TYR A 68 1.75 -7.28 0.18
N LEU A 69 0.80 -6.59 -0.39
CA LEU A 69 0.05 -5.58 0.34
C LEU A 69 -1.29 -6.18 0.73
N GLN A 70 -1.38 -6.63 1.95
CA GLN A 70 -2.53 -7.38 2.40
C GLN A 70 -3.37 -6.61 3.39
N THR A 71 -4.63 -6.98 3.50
CA THR A 71 -5.55 -6.40 4.46
C THR A 71 -5.58 -7.29 5.69
N ILE A 72 -5.45 -6.68 6.85
CA ILE A 72 -5.61 -7.40 8.10
C ILE A 72 -6.98 -7.00 8.60
N ARG A 73 -7.95 -7.91 8.54
CA ARG A 73 -9.28 -7.60 8.86
C ARG A 73 -9.43 -7.00 10.23
N GLY A 74 -10.09 -5.89 10.30
CA GLY A 74 -10.28 -5.20 11.56
C GLY A 74 -9.11 -4.38 12.05
N SER A 75 -7.95 -4.45 11.39
CA SER A 75 -6.79 -3.74 11.87
C SER A 75 -6.20 -2.77 10.86
N GLY A 76 -6.19 -3.12 9.60
CA GLY A 76 -5.61 -2.23 8.60
C GLY A 76 -4.90 -2.96 7.51
N TYR A 77 -3.73 -2.47 7.14
CA TYR A 77 -2.97 -3.02 6.01
C TYR A 77 -1.54 -3.29 6.40
N VAL A 78 -0.95 -4.27 5.75
CA VAL A 78 0.43 -4.64 6.04
C VAL A 78 1.13 -4.92 4.73
N LEU A 79 2.40 -4.57 4.64
CA LEU A 79 3.19 -4.88 3.45
C LEU A 79 4.24 -5.92 3.82
N TRP A 80 4.23 -7.01 3.10
CA TRP A 80 5.22 -8.06 3.29
C TRP A 80 6.22 -7.97 2.15
N ILE A 81 7.48 -8.16 2.48
CA ILE A 81 8.48 -8.17 1.49
C ILE A 81 8.92 -9.56 1.38
N LYS A 82 8.91 -10.12 0.39
CA LYS A 82 9.36 -11.35 0.37
C LYS A 82 9.02 -12.02 -0.66
#